data_9a17825e078ea5dd809a05072f07f595
#
_entry.id   9a17825e078ea5dd809a05072f07f595
#
_cell.length_a   1.000
_cell.length_b   1.000
_cell.length_c   1.000
_cell.angle_alpha   90.00
_cell.angle_beta   90.00
_cell.angle_gamma   90.00
#
_symmetry.space_group_name_H-M   'P 1'
#
loop_
_entity.id
_entity.type
_entity.pdbx_description
1 polymer ?
#
loop_
_entity_poly.entity_id
_entity_poly.type
_entity_poly.pdbx_seq_one_letter_code
_entity_poly.pdbx_strand_id
1 'polypeptide(L)'
;MKKIVWKQLGDIRNKKILDFGSGIGVTANYLAEYNEVTAIEPDKESVKERWQDNPYTQIVGSTKELHKFPDETFDMIVCHNVLEYVPDREEIVNEFARILKPNGRISLVKHNRAGRVMQMVVLLNDF
;
A
#
# COMPACT_ATOMS: atom_id res chain seq x y z
N MET A 1 -11.66 7.70 10.48
CA MET A 1 -10.21 7.50 10.32
C MET A 1 -9.84 7.21 8.88
N LYS A 2 -10.36 6.15 8.30
CA LYS A 2 -10.05 5.81 6.90
C LYS A 2 -10.44 6.90 5.91
N LYS A 3 -11.55 7.59 6.15
CA LYS A 3 -11.98 8.68 5.28
C LYS A 3 -10.97 9.81 5.20
N ILE A 4 -10.25 10.08 6.30
CA ILE A 4 -9.22 11.12 6.33
C ILE A 4 -8.06 10.71 5.42
N VAL A 5 -7.64 9.45 5.49
CA VAL A 5 -6.56 8.92 4.65
C VAL A 5 -6.95 9.02 3.17
N TRP A 6 -8.15 8.60 2.81
CA TRP A 6 -8.62 8.62 1.43
C TRP A 6 -8.67 10.05 0.88
N LYS A 7 -9.14 10.99 1.69
CA LYS A 7 -9.19 12.40 1.30
C LYS A 7 -7.78 12.94 1.03
N GLN A 8 -6.80 12.53 1.84
CA GLN A 8 -5.41 12.96 1.67
C GLN A 8 -4.75 12.33 0.45
N LEU A 9 -5.17 11.11 0.07
CA LEU A 9 -4.70 10.47 -1.15
C LEU A 9 -5.19 11.19 -2.41
N GLY A 10 -6.24 11.98 -2.27
CA GLY A 10 -6.77 12.76 -3.37
C GLY A 10 -7.61 11.94 -4.33
N ASP A 11 -7.85 12.50 -5.49
CA ASP A 11 -8.69 11.90 -6.52
C ASP A 11 -7.80 11.15 -7.52
N ILE A 12 -7.34 9.96 -7.11
CA ILE A 12 -6.40 9.14 -7.87
C ILE A 12 -7.18 8.22 -8.81
N ARG A 13 -6.84 8.26 -10.11
CA ARG A 13 -7.51 7.44 -11.12
C ARG A 13 -6.54 6.89 -12.14
N ASN A 14 -6.85 5.69 -12.64
CA ASN A 14 -6.11 5.04 -13.73
C ASN A 14 -4.64 4.83 -13.38
N LYS A 15 -4.38 4.51 -12.12
CA LYS A 15 -3.03 4.26 -11.62
C LYS A 15 -2.86 2.80 -11.23
N LYS A 16 -1.62 2.35 -11.23
CA LYS A 16 -1.26 1.02 -10.76
C LYS A 16 -0.76 1.18 -9.33
N ILE A 17 -1.48 0.60 -8.38
CA ILE A 17 -1.25 0.83 -6.95
C ILE A 17 -0.97 -0.47 -6.23
N LEU A 18 0.05 -0.46 -5.36
CA LEU A 18 0.32 -1.55 -4.44
C LEU A 18 -0.16 -1.15 -3.05
N ASP A 19 -1.00 -1.97 -2.42
CA ASP A 19 -1.41 -1.80 -1.03
C ASP A 19 -0.70 -2.87 -0.19
N PHE A 20 0.38 -2.47 0.47
CA PHE A 20 1.19 -3.36 1.27
C PHE A 20 0.72 -3.34 2.73
N GLY A 21 0.27 -4.48 3.23
CA GLY A 21 -0.38 -4.58 4.52
C GLY A 21 -1.86 -4.22 4.41
N SER A 22 -2.55 -4.82 3.45
CA SER A 22 -3.91 -4.43 3.10
C SER A 22 -4.97 -4.77 4.16
N GLY A 23 -4.68 -5.71 5.07
CA GLY A 23 -5.64 -6.12 6.08
C GLY A 23 -6.93 -6.63 5.46
N ILE A 24 -8.07 -6.14 5.93
CA ILE A 24 -9.38 -6.52 5.38
C ILE A 24 -9.74 -5.77 4.10
N GLY A 25 -8.79 -5.01 3.55
CA GLY A 25 -8.94 -4.45 2.21
C GLY A 25 -9.80 -3.22 2.06
N VAL A 26 -10.04 -2.47 3.14
CA VAL A 26 -10.88 -1.26 3.05
C VAL A 26 -10.29 -0.26 2.06
N THR A 27 -9.00 0.04 2.17
CA THR A 27 -8.33 0.98 1.27
C THR A 27 -8.18 0.40 -0.13
N ALA A 28 -7.78 -0.88 -0.23
CA ALA A 28 -7.64 -1.53 -1.54
C ALA A 28 -8.96 -1.51 -2.30
N ASN A 29 -10.06 -1.85 -1.63
CA ASN A 29 -11.38 -1.85 -2.24
C ASN A 29 -11.78 -0.45 -2.72
N TYR A 30 -11.52 0.56 -1.89
CA TYR A 30 -11.83 1.95 -2.24
C TYR A 30 -11.06 2.41 -3.49
N LEU A 31 -9.74 2.15 -3.50
CA LEU A 31 -8.90 2.59 -4.61
C LEU A 31 -9.18 1.80 -5.89
N ALA A 32 -9.61 0.56 -5.77
CA ALA A 32 -9.84 -0.31 -6.92
C ALA A 32 -11.01 0.14 -7.79
N GLU A 33 -11.85 1.05 -7.31
CA GLU A 33 -12.95 1.57 -8.11
C GLU A 33 -12.46 2.24 -9.39
N TYR A 34 -11.31 2.94 -9.32
CA TYR A 34 -10.78 3.69 -10.46
C TYR A 34 -9.34 3.33 -10.80
N ASN A 35 -8.75 2.35 -10.13
CA ASN A 35 -7.34 2.02 -10.29
C ASN A 35 -7.12 0.51 -10.35
N GLU A 36 -5.96 0.12 -10.89
CA GLU A 36 -5.53 -1.27 -10.83
C GLU A 36 -4.77 -1.47 -9.52
N VAL A 37 -5.35 -2.22 -8.59
CA VAL A 37 -4.78 -2.41 -7.26
C VAL A 37 -4.28 -3.83 -7.09
N THR A 38 -3.08 -3.97 -6.53
CA THR A 38 -2.53 -5.23 -6.04
C THR A 38 -2.35 -5.09 -4.54
N ALA A 39 -2.94 -5.99 -3.76
CA ALA A 39 -2.89 -5.96 -2.31
C ALA A 39 -2.07 -7.14 -1.78
N ILE A 40 -1.25 -6.90 -0.77
CA ILE A 40 -0.46 -7.94 -0.10
C ILE A 40 -0.79 -7.91 1.39
N GLU A 41 -1.14 -9.06 1.94
CA GLU A 41 -1.47 -9.20 3.36
C GLU A 41 -1.04 -10.60 3.84
N PRO A 42 -0.22 -10.71 4.90
CA PRO A 42 0.19 -12.02 5.41
C PRO A 42 -0.88 -12.74 6.21
N ASP A 43 -1.85 -12.03 6.78
CA ASP A 43 -2.88 -12.64 7.61
C ASP A 43 -4.01 -13.23 6.77
N LYS A 44 -4.05 -14.55 6.69
CA LYS A 44 -5.04 -15.28 5.88
C LYS A 44 -6.48 -14.99 6.32
N GLU A 45 -6.72 -14.78 7.61
CA GLU A 45 -8.06 -14.51 8.11
C GLU A 45 -8.56 -13.15 7.64
N SER A 46 -7.69 -12.14 7.66
CA SER A 46 -8.04 -10.82 7.12
C SER A 46 -8.36 -10.90 5.64
N VAL A 47 -7.61 -11.69 4.89
CA VAL A 47 -7.82 -11.86 3.46
C VAL A 47 -9.17 -12.53 3.17
N LYS A 48 -9.56 -13.51 3.97
CA LYS A 48 -10.86 -14.18 3.83
C LYS A 48 -12.04 -13.23 4.06
N GLU A 49 -11.86 -12.27 4.95
CA GLU A 49 -12.91 -11.32 5.32
C GLU A 49 -12.81 -10.00 4.54
N ARG A 50 -11.95 -9.95 3.54
CA ARG A 50 -11.66 -8.70 2.85
C ARG A 50 -12.85 -8.13 2.09
N TRP A 51 -12.86 -6.82 2.01
CA TRP A 51 -13.80 -6.09 1.17
C TRP A 51 -13.37 -6.23 -0.29
N GLN A 52 -14.30 -6.62 -1.14
CA GLN A 52 -14.03 -6.83 -2.57
C GLN A 52 -15.22 -6.44 -3.44
N ASP A 53 -15.87 -5.34 -3.10
CA ASP A 53 -16.94 -4.79 -3.94
C ASP A 53 -16.37 -4.33 -5.28
N ASN A 54 -15.13 -3.87 -5.28
CA ASN A 54 -14.38 -3.55 -6.49
C ASN A 54 -13.27 -4.59 -6.66
N PRO A 55 -13.06 -5.11 -7.88
CA PRO A 55 -12.06 -6.15 -8.08
C PRO A 55 -10.63 -5.63 -7.95
N TYR A 56 -9.80 -6.40 -7.29
CA TYR A 56 -8.36 -6.16 -7.21
C TYR A 56 -7.63 -7.49 -7.00
N THR A 57 -6.33 -7.48 -7.26
CA THR A 57 -5.50 -8.67 -7.06
C THR A 57 -5.12 -8.77 -5.59
N GLN A 58 -5.44 -9.89 -4.94
CA GLN A 58 -5.06 -10.13 -3.56
C GLN A 58 -4.00 -11.22 -3.46
N ILE A 59 -2.90 -10.91 -2.79
CA ILE A 59 -1.80 -11.85 -2.55
C ILE A 59 -1.68 -12.07 -1.04
N VAL A 60 -1.64 -13.33 -0.62
CA VAL A 60 -1.34 -13.69 0.76
C VAL A 60 0.17 -13.84 0.85
N GLY A 61 0.83 -12.94 1.56
CA GLY A 61 2.28 -12.96 1.65
C GLY A 61 2.82 -11.73 2.34
N SER A 62 4.14 -11.57 2.26
CA SER A 62 4.85 -10.50 2.93
C SER A 62 5.98 -9.97 2.05
N THR A 63 7.10 -9.56 2.66
CA THR A 63 8.25 -8.96 1.97
C THR A 63 8.72 -9.75 0.76
N LYS A 64 8.68 -11.09 0.83
CA LYS A 64 9.14 -11.94 -0.28
C LYS A 64 8.36 -11.69 -1.56
N GLU A 65 7.11 -11.31 -1.45
CA GLU A 65 6.27 -11.06 -2.63
C GLU A 65 6.74 -9.84 -3.42
N LEU A 66 7.39 -8.89 -2.74
CA LEU A 66 7.89 -7.67 -3.37
C LEU A 66 8.94 -7.98 -4.44
N HIS A 67 9.75 -9.01 -4.21
CA HIS A 67 10.83 -9.40 -5.14
C HIS A 67 10.31 -9.92 -6.48
N LYS A 68 9.04 -10.30 -6.53
CA LYS A 68 8.42 -10.86 -7.74
C LYS A 68 7.99 -9.80 -8.75
N PHE A 69 7.90 -8.54 -8.31
CA PHE A 69 7.49 -7.47 -9.21
C PHE A 69 8.67 -6.91 -9.98
N PRO A 70 8.48 -6.61 -11.28
CA PRO A 70 9.52 -5.92 -12.07
C PRO A 70 9.80 -4.52 -11.54
N ASP A 71 10.93 -3.95 -11.97
CA ASP A 71 11.26 -2.57 -11.66
C ASP A 71 10.19 -1.64 -12.25
N GLU A 72 9.97 -0.51 -11.57
CA GLU A 72 9.10 0.55 -12.08
C GLU A 72 7.70 0.05 -12.48
N THR A 73 7.08 -0.76 -11.60
CA THR A 73 5.77 -1.36 -11.87
C THR A 73 4.62 -0.48 -11.41
N PHE A 74 4.76 0.18 -10.26
CA PHE A 74 3.65 0.88 -9.62
C PHE A 74 3.78 2.39 -9.67
N ASP A 75 2.64 3.06 -9.86
CA ASP A 75 2.54 4.52 -9.78
C ASP A 75 2.51 4.99 -8.34
N MET A 76 2.00 4.16 -7.44
CA MET A 76 1.84 4.50 -6.03
C MET A 76 1.92 3.25 -5.17
N ILE A 77 2.48 3.41 -3.98
CA ILE A 77 2.49 2.35 -2.96
C ILE A 77 1.86 2.92 -1.70
N VAL A 78 0.90 2.18 -1.14
CA VAL A 78 0.29 2.52 0.15
C VAL A 78 0.77 1.49 1.16
N CYS A 79 1.27 1.95 2.30
CA CYS A 79 1.78 1.09 3.35
C CYS A 79 1.17 1.50 4.69
N HIS A 80 0.41 0.59 5.31
CA HIS A 80 -0.32 0.86 6.55
C HIS A 80 0.35 0.20 7.74
N ASN A 81 0.95 1.00 8.63
CA ASN A 81 1.49 0.54 9.92
C ASN A 81 2.47 -0.63 9.91
N VAL A 82 2.94 -1.03 8.73
CA VAL A 82 3.72 -2.27 8.61
C VAL A 82 5.16 -2.07 9.03
N LEU A 83 5.75 -0.92 8.65
CA LEU A 83 7.18 -0.69 8.83
C LEU A 83 7.63 -0.63 10.29
N GLU A 84 6.72 -0.37 11.23
CA GLU A 84 7.05 -0.30 12.63
C GLU A 84 7.29 -1.65 13.28
N TYR A 85 6.75 -2.73 12.67
CA TYR A 85 6.72 -4.05 13.28
C TYR A 85 7.53 -5.10 12.57
N VAL A 86 8.24 -4.75 11.50
CA VAL A 86 9.00 -5.73 10.73
C VAL A 86 10.49 -5.49 10.87
N PRO A 87 11.28 -6.56 11.07
CA PRO A 87 12.73 -6.43 11.20
C PRO A 87 13.43 -6.12 9.88
N ASP A 88 12.82 -6.43 8.75
CA ASP A 88 13.39 -6.24 7.41
C ASP A 88 12.94 -4.93 6.75
N ARG A 89 12.75 -3.89 7.56
CA ARG A 89 12.28 -2.59 7.10
C ARG A 89 13.12 -1.99 5.97
N GLU A 90 14.44 -2.10 6.07
CA GLU A 90 15.33 -1.55 5.04
C GLU A 90 15.14 -2.27 3.70
N GLU A 91 14.98 -3.58 3.74
CA GLU A 91 14.72 -4.37 2.53
C GLU A 91 13.41 -3.94 1.88
N ILE A 92 12.37 -3.73 2.70
CA ILE A 92 11.06 -3.31 2.20
C ILE A 92 11.17 -1.95 1.50
N VAL A 93 11.84 -0.99 2.14
CA VAL A 93 12.01 0.35 1.57
C VAL A 93 12.79 0.30 0.27
N ASN A 94 13.86 -0.51 0.21
CA ASN A 94 14.65 -0.66 -1.00
C ASN A 94 13.82 -1.27 -2.13
N GLU A 95 12.98 -2.25 -1.83
CA GLU A 95 12.10 -2.85 -2.84
C GLU A 95 11.01 -1.89 -3.29
N PHE A 96 10.46 -1.09 -2.39
CA PHE A 96 9.51 -0.06 -2.77
C PHE A 96 10.14 0.91 -3.78
N ALA A 97 11.38 1.34 -3.51
CA ALA A 97 12.08 2.25 -4.42
C ALA A 97 12.28 1.61 -5.80
N ARG A 98 12.58 0.32 -5.83
CA ARG A 98 12.82 -0.41 -7.08
C ARG A 98 11.56 -0.56 -7.92
N ILE A 99 10.45 -0.97 -7.27
CA ILE A 99 9.20 -1.27 -8.00
C ILE A 99 8.33 -0.04 -8.26
N LEU A 100 8.69 1.10 -7.70
CA LEU A 100 7.97 2.35 -7.90
C LEU A 100 8.49 3.03 -9.17
N LYS A 101 7.58 3.52 -10.00
CA LYS A 101 7.94 4.25 -11.22
C LYS A 101 8.59 5.60 -10.87
N PRO A 102 9.40 6.18 -11.80
CA PRO A 102 9.85 7.55 -11.63
C PRO A 102 8.66 8.47 -11.40
N ASN A 103 8.80 9.40 -10.45
CA ASN A 103 7.72 10.30 -10.02
C ASN A 103 6.57 9.60 -9.28
N GLY A 104 6.73 8.32 -8.97
CA GLY A 104 5.77 7.60 -8.14
C GLY A 104 5.81 8.08 -6.69
N ARG A 105 4.77 7.74 -5.94
CA ARG A 105 4.63 8.18 -4.55
C ARG A 105 4.43 7.00 -3.62
N ILE A 106 4.95 7.14 -2.40
CA ILE A 106 4.65 6.20 -1.33
C ILE A 106 3.85 6.95 -0.27
N SER A 107 2.71 6.39 0.10
CA SER A 107 1.87 6.91 1.17
C SER A 107 2.04 5.99 2.38
N LEU A 108 2.64 6.51 3.44
CA LEU A 108 2.81 5.78 4.69
C LEU A 108 1.71 6.21 5.65
N VAL A 109 0.96 5.22 6.15
CA VAL A 109 -0.13 5.47 7.09
C VAL A 109 0.21 4.78 8.40
N LYS A 110 0.20 5.51 9.49
CA LYS A 110 0.43 4.95 10.81
C LYS A 110 -0.43 5.64 11.87
N HIS A 111 -0.68 4.91 12.96
CA HIS A 111 -1.39 5.44 14.11
C HIS A 111 -0.39 5.78 15.20
N ASN A 112 -0.56 6.95 15.84
CA ASN A 112 0.26 7.30 16.98
C ASN A 112 -0.39 6.74 18.26
N ARG A 113 0.28 6.98 19.42
CA ARG A 113 -0.20 6.46 20.70
C ARG A 113 -1.56 7.03 21.11
N ALA A 114 -1.93 8.19 20.60
CA ALA A 114 -3.22 8.79 20.88
C ALA A 114 -4.31 8.32 19.92
N GLY A 115 -4.02 7.35 19.06
CA GLY A 115 -4.98 6.81 18.10
C GLY A 115 -5.18 7.68 16.87
N ARG A 116 -4.38 8.70 16.68
CA ARG A 116 -4.48 9.56 15.52
C ARG A 116 -3.83 8.90 14.31
N VAL A 117 -4.45 9.07 13.16
CA VAL A 117 -3.88 8.61 11.89
C VAL A 117 -2.91 9.67 11.38
N MET A 118 -1.70 9.24 11.06
CA MET A 118 -0.70 10.09 10.44
C MET A 118 -0.38 9.53 9.06
N GLN A 119 -0.43 10.38 8.06
CA GLN A 119 -0.07 10.01 6.70
C GLN A 119 1.13 10.83 6.25
N MET A 120 2.09 10.15 5.63
CA MET A 120 3.24 10.78 5.02
C MET A 120 3.33 10.34 3.57
N VAL A 121 3.50 11.29 2.68
CA VAL A 121 3.72 11.01 1.26
C VAL A 121 5.18 11.28 0.96
N VAL A 122 5.86 10.28 0.42
CA VAL A 122 7.30 10.35 0.15
C VAL A 122 7.54 10.15 -1.34
N LEU A 123 8.35 11.03 -1.93
CA LEU A 123 8.78 10.93 -3.31
C LEU A 123 10.20 10.37 -3.31
N LEU A 124 10.34 9.08 -3.56
CA LEU A 124 11.64 8.40 -3.46
C LEU A 124 12.61 8.74 -4.58
N ASN A 125 12.11 9.26 -5.69
CA ASN A 125 12.93 9.58 -6.85
C ASN A 125 13.24 11.08 -6.96
N ASP A 126 13.01 11.80 -5.89
CA ASP A 126 13.22 13.26 -5.84
C ASP A 126 14.50 13.56 -5.08
N PHE A 127 15.61 13.19 -5.64
CA PHE A 127 16.93 13.43 -5.05
C PHE A 127 17.68 14.48 -5.83
#